data_1c36e63b03063829f88b1d68b1992424
#
_entry.id   1c36e63b03063829f88b1d68b1992424
#
_cell.length_a   1.000
_cell.length_b   1.000
_cell.length_c   1.000
_cell.angle_alpha   90.00
_cell.angle_beta   90.00
_cell.angle_gamma   90.00
#
_symmetry.space_group_name_H-M   'P 1'
#
loop_
_entity.id
_entity.type
_entity.pdbx_description
1 polymer ?
#
loop_
_entity_poly.entity_id
_entity_poly.type
_entity_poly.pdbx_seq_one_letter_code
_entity_poly.pdbx_strand_id
1 'polypeptide(L)'
;MFARNVRIQLKPNSTAQFTQTLEKEVLPMLRKQEGFQDEVAFVVPGGTEAYAISFWQSKENAEAYSRTGYPEVLKALGKVVEGTPQLQNYEVSNSTFHKIAARA
;
A
#
# COMPACT_ATOMS: atom_id res chain seq x y z
N MET A 1 0.83 -6.86 14.36
CA MET A 1 0.82 -5.91 13.23
C MET A 1 0.64 -6.66 11.92
N PHE A 2 -0.15 -6.10 11.04
CA PHE A 2 -0.55 -6.75 9.80
C PHE A 2 -0.13 -5.89 8.60
N ALA A 3 0.31 -6.52 7.52
CA ALA A 3 0.77 -5.81 6.31
C ALA A 3 -0.05 -6.24 5.09
N ARG A 4 -0.39 -5.25 4.26
CA ARG A 4 -0.98 -5.47 2.93
C ARG A 4 0.03 -5.06 1.89
N ASN A 5 0.40 -5.98 1.01
CA ASN A 5 1.28 -5.70 -0.11
C ASN A 5 0.46 -5.73 -1.39
N VAL A 6 0.47 -4.61 -2.11
CA VAL A 6 -0.25 -4.49 -3.39
C VAL A 6 0.79 -4.38 -4.50
N ARG A 7 0.80 -5.38 -5.37
CA ARG A 7 1.65 -5.38 -6.55
C ARG A 7 0.92 -4.69 -7.70
N ILE A 8 1.56 -3.69 -8.28
CA ILE A 8 0.94 -2.80 -9.25
C ILE A 8 1.75 -2.80 -10.55
N GLN A 9 1.06 -2.95 -11.67
CA GLN A 9 1.63 -2.72 -12.99
C GLN A 9 1.30 -1.29 -13.39
N LEU A 10 2.32 -0.47 -13.62
CA LEU A 10 2.15 0.92 -14.03
C LEU A 10 2.07 1.05 -15.54
N LYS A 11 1.32 2.04 -16.01
CA LYS A 11 1.38 2.46 -17.41
C LYS A 11 2.77 2.99 -17.71
N PRO A 12 3.24 2.89 -18.99
CA PRO A 12 4.55 3.43 -19.35
C PRO A 12 4.69 4.90 -18.96
N ASN A 13 5.87 5.26 -18.47
CA ASN A 13 6.23 6.64 -18.09
C ASN A 13 5.34 7.25 -17.01
N SER A 14 4.79 6.43 -16.12
CA SER A 14 3.87 6.87 -15.08
C SER A 14 4.45 6.87 -13.67
N THR A 15 5.74 6.57 -13.50
CA THR A 15 6.34 6.44 -12.16
C THR A 15 6.23 7.73 -11.35
N ALA A 16 6.57 8.87 -11.96
CA ALA A 16 6.49 10.16 -11.27
C ALA A 16 5.06 10.50 -10.89
N GLN A 17 4.10 10.27 -11.78
CA GLN A 17 2.69 10.52 -11.52
C GLN A 17 2.15 9.58 -10.44
N PHE A 18 2.60 8.33 -10.42
CA PHE A 18 2.25 7.38 -9.37
C PHE A 18 2.70 7.90 -8.01
N THR A 19 3.95 8.31 -7.89
CA THR A 19 4.49 8.86 -6.64
C THR A 19 3.70 10.08 -6.18
N GLN A 20 3.42 11.01 -7.09
CA GLN A 20 2.64 12.19 -6.77
C GLN A 20 1.23 11.85 -6.30
N THR A 21 0.58 10.90 -6.97
CA THR A 21 -0.77 10.48 -6.60
C THR A 21 -0.78 9.85 -5.21
N LEU A 22 0.23 9.03 -4.90
CA LEU A 22 0.35 8.47 -3.56
C LEU A 22 0.48 9.58 -2.51
N GLU A 23 1.38 10.53 -2.72
CA GLU A 23 1.63 11.58 -1.74
C GLU A 23 0.45 12.52 -1.56
N LYS A 24 -0.20 12.92 -2.64
CA LYS A 24 -1.25 13.95 -2.60
C LYS A 24 -2.64 13.39 -2.33
N GLU A 25 -2.94 12.20 -2.78
CA GLU A 25 -4.29 11.65 -2.71
C GLU A 25 -4.41 10.42 -1.83
N VAL A 26 -3.46 9.49 -1.91
CA VAL A 26 -3.57 8.20 -1.21
C VAL A 26 -3.16 8.30 0.25
N LEU A 27 -2.01 8.90 0.54
CA LEU A 27 -1.53 9.01 1.92
C LEU A 27 -2.51 9.76 2.83
N PRO A 28 -3.11 10.88 2.39
CA PRO A 28 -4.13 11.53 3.23
C PRO A 28 -5.33 10.63 3.53
N MET A 29 -5.75 9.81 2.58
CA MET A 29 -6.83 8.84 2.82
C MET A 29 -6.41 7.77 3.81
N LEU A 30 -5.20 7.23 3.68
CA LEU A 30 -4.68 6.20 4.58
C LEU A 30 -4.58 6.71 6.00
N ARG A 31 -4.10 7.94 6.19
CA ARG A 31 -3.94 8.52 7.54
C ARG A 31 -5.24 8.66 8.30
N LYS A 32 -6.37 8.67 7.62
CA LYS A 32 -7.70 8.74 8.23
C LYS A 32 -8.26 7.37 8.61
N GLN A 33 -7.61 6.30 8.20
CA GLN A 33 -8.12 4.96 8.45
C GLN A 33 -7.74 4.48 9.84
N GLU A 34 -8.69 3.86 10.53
CA GLU A 34 -8.44 3.30 11.85
C GLU A 34 -7.38 2.21 11.80
N GLY A 35 -6.41 2.29 12.68
CA GLY A 35 -5.34 1.30 12.79
C GLY A 35 -4.23 1.43 11.76
N PHE A 36 -4.28 2.43 10.88
CA PHE A 36 -3.18 2.65 9.94
C PHE A 36 -1.91 3.05 10.67
N GLN A 37 -0.79 2.41 10.35
CA GLN A 37 0.50 2.66 10.98
C GLN A 37 1.47 3.34 10.01
N ASP A 38 1.75 2.70 8.89
CA ASP A 38 2.76 3.17 7.93
C ASP A 38 2.46 2.69 6.53
N GLU A 39 3.09 3.35 5.57
CA GLU A 39 3.05 2.93 4.17
C GLU A 39 4.44 3.12 3.56
N VAL A 40 4.84 2.19 2.72
CA VAL A 40 6.04 2.33 1.91
C VAL A 40 5.73 1.84 0.50
N ALA A 41 6.19 2.58 -0.49
CA ALA A 41 6.03 2.18 -1.88
C ALA A 41 7.39 2.01 -2.53
N PHE A 42 7.50 0.97 -3.36
CA PHE A 42 8.70 0.69 -4.14
C PHE A 42 8.38 0.74 -5.62
N VAL A 43 9.30 1.27 -6.41
CA VAL A 43 9.22 1.22 -7.86
C VAL A 43 10.47 0.55 -8.39
N VAL A 44 10.31 -0.30 -9.42
CA VAL A 44 11.46 -0.94 -10.05
C VAL A 44 12.16 0.09 -10.93
N PRO A 45 13.44 0.40 -10.68
CA PRO A 45 14.15 1.41 -11.48
C PRO A 45 14.14 1.05 -12.97
N GLY A 46 13.69 1.99 -13.80
CA GLY A 46 13.60 1.79 -15.24
C GLY A 46 12.49 0.85 -15.69
N GLY A 47 11.68 0.34 -14.76
CA GLY A 47 10.59 -0.58 -15.05
C GLY A 47 9.22 0.04 -14.87
N THR A 48 8.20 -0.83 -14.96
CA THR A 48 6.80 -0.43 -14.81
C THR A 48 6.11 -1.14 -13.66
N GLU A 49 6.86 -1.83 -12.80
CA GLU A 49 6.30 -2.56 -11.67
C GLU A 49 6.51 -1.77 -10.39
N ALA A 50 5.50 -1.76 -9.54
CA ALA A 50 5.55 -1.08 -8.26
C ALA A 50 4.90 -1.94 -7.18
N TYR A 51 5.28 -1.68 -5.92
CA TYR A 51 4.71 -2.34 -4.75
C TYR A 51 4.33 -1.26 -3.75
N ALA A 52 3.12 -1.34 -3.21
CA ALA A 52 2.68 -0.48 -2.14
C ALA A 52 2.35 -1.35 -0.93
N ILE A 53 3.07 -1.13 0.17
CA ILE A 53 2.89 -1.89 1.39
C ILE A 53 2.33 -0.97 2.46
N SER A 54 1.18 -1.33 3.02
CA SER A 54 0.59 -0.62 4.14
C SER A 54 0.63 -1.50 5.39
N PHE A 55 0.90 -0.87 6.54
CA PHE A 55 1.01 -1.55 7.82
C PHE A 55 -0.15 -1.14 8.72
N TRP A 56 -0.73 -2.11 9.41
CA TRP A 56 -1.95 -1.94 10.18
C TRP A 56 -1.79 -2.53 11.57
N GLN A 57 -2.43 -1.92 12.54
CA GLN A 57 -2.35 -2.39 13.92
C GLN A 57 -2.87 -3.81 14.06
N SER A 58 -3.92 -4.17 13.31
CA SER A 58 -4.51 -5.50 13.35
C SER A 58 -5.01 -5.94 11.99
N LYS A 59 -5.25 -7.24 11.82
CA LYS A 59 -5.87 -7.80 10.63
C LYS A 59 -7.25 -7.19 10.39
N GLU A 60 -8.01 -6.97 11.45
CA GLU A 60 -9.36 -6.43 11.38
C GLU A 60 -9.36 -5.01 10.82
N ASN A 61 -8.38 -4.20 11.21
CA ASN A 61 -8.22 -2.84 10.66
C ASN A 61 -7.89 -2.90 9.16
N ALA A 62 -7.01 -3.80 8.75
CA ALA A 62 -6.66 -3.98 7.35
C ALA A 62 -7.86 -4.43 6.53
N GLU A 63 -8.66 -5.35 7.06
CA GLU A 63 -9.86 -5.85 6.37
C GLU A 63 -10.92 -4.75 6.24
N ALA A 64 -11.11 -3.94 7.28
CA ALA A 64 -12.05 -2.82 7.22
C ALA A 64 -11.62 -1.82 6.15
N TYR A 65 -10.34 -1.47 6.09
CA TYR A 65 -9.80 -0.63 5.03
C TYR A 65 -10.05 -1.23 3.65
N SER A 66 -9.83 -2.53 3.50
CA SER A 66 -10.03 -3.22 2.22
C SER A 66 -11.45 -3.05 1.67
N ARG A 67 -12.43 -2.95 2.55
CA ARG A 67 -13.84 -2.78 2.17
C ARG A 67 -14.22 -1.31 1.93
N THR A 68 -13.60 -0.37 2.64
CA THR A 68 -14.06 1.02 2.66
C THR A 68 -13.12 1.99 1.96
N GLY A 69 -11.84 2.02 2.35
CA GLY A 69 -10.89 2.99 1.81
C GLY A 69 -10.20 2.53 0.53
N TYR A 70 -9.90 1.25 0.42
CA TYR A 70 -9.15 0.72 -0.72
C TYR A 70 -9.85 0.97 -2.06
N PRO A 71 -11.18 0.83 -2.22
CA PRO A 71 -11.84 1.18 -3.48
C PRO A 71 -11.59 2.62 -3.91
N GLU A 72 -11.53 3.56 -2.97
CA GLU A 72 -11.23 4.96 -3.29
C GLU A 72 -9.77 5.14 -3.70
N VAL A 73 -8.85 4.41 -3.08
CA VAL A 73 -7.44 4.40 -3.46
C VAL A 73 -7.29 3.88 -4.90
N LEU A 74 -8.00 2.81 -5.24
CA LEU A 74 -7.98 2.27 -6.61
C LEU A 74 -8.48 3.29 -7.62
N LYS A 75 -9.51 4.05 -7.29
CA LYS A 75 -10.00 5.13 -8.16
C LYS A 75 -8.92 6.18 -8.39
N ALA A 76 -8.27 6.62 -7.32
CA ALA A 76 -7.21 7.63 -7.42
C ALA A 76 -6.04 7.14 -8.28
N LEU A 77 -5.68 5.87 -8.19
CA LEU A 77 -4.57 5.28 -8.93
C LEU A 77 -4.95 4.83 -10.35
N GLY A 78 -6.24 4.84 -10.70
CA GLY A 78 -6.71 4.29 -11.98
C GLY A 78 -6.06 4.89 -13.22
N LYS A 79 -5.66 6.16 -13.14
CA LYS A 79 -5.03 6.85 -14.27
C LYS A 79 -3.59 6.40 -14.55
N VAL A 80 -2.92 5.75 -13.58
CA VAL A 80 -1.53 5.32 -13.73
C VAL A 80 -1.36 3.80 -13.67
N VAL A 81 -2.41 3.06 -13.32
CA VAL A 81 -2.35 1.61 -13.13
C VAL A 81 -2.89 0.89 -14.36
N GLU A 82 -2.18 -0.14 -14.77
CA GLU A 82 -2.57 -1.04 -15.85
C GLU A 82 -3.02 -2.37 -15.25
N GLY A 83 -4.19 -2.83 -15.65
CA GLY A 83 -4.74 -4.09 -15.13
C GLY A 83 -5.22 -3.98 -13.68
N THR A 84 -5.34 -5.12 -13.03
CA THR A 84 -5.82 -5.22 -11.65
C THR A 84 -4.65 -5.45 -10.70
N PRO A 85 -4.45 -4.59 -9.69
CA PRO A 85 -3.42 -4.82 -8.67
C PRO A 85 -3.65 -6.13 -7.93
N GLN A 86 -2.55 -6.79 -7.56
CA GLN A 86 -2.58 -8.06 -6.85
C GLN A 86 -2.26 -7.83 -5.38
N LEU A 87 -3.12 -8.37 -4.51
CA LEU A 87 -3.00 -8.19 -3.07
C LEU A 87 -2.42 -9.43 -2.41
N GLN A 88 -1.44 -9.22 -1.53
CA GLN A 88 -0.93 -10.24 -0.62
C GLN A 88 -0.97 -9.68 0.80
N ASN A 89 -1.44 -10.50 1.73
CA ASN A 89 -1.54 -10.13 3.14
C ASN A 89 -0.51 -10.90 3.96
N TYR A 90 0.09 -10.22 4.95
CA TYR A 90 1.11 -10.83 5.79
C TYR A 90 0.93 -10.40 7.23
N GLU A 91 1.22 -11.31 8.15
CA GLU A 91 1.45 -10.93 9.53
C GLU A 91 2.92 -10.54 9.67
N VAL A 92 3.19 -9.41 10.33
CA VAL A 92 4.57 -8.96 10.52
C VAL A 92 5.22 -9.81 11.59
N SER A 93 6.23 -10.57 11.19
CA SER A 93 6.98 -11.44 12.09
C SER A 93 7.93 -10.63 12.98
N ASN A 94 8.63 -9.68 12.38
CA ASN A 94 9.54 -8.80 13.09
C ASN A 94 9.73 -7.53 12.28
N SER A 95 10.17 -6.46 12.92
CA SER A 95 10.42 -5.18 12.24
C SER A 95 11.27 -4.30 13.13
N THR A 96 12.27 -3.65 12.54
CA THR A 96 13.02 -2.60 13.24
C THR A 96 12.27 -1.27 13.22
N PHE A 97 11.43 -1.05 12.21
CA PHE A 97 10.60 0.17 12.13
C PHE A 97 9.58 0.23 13.24
N HIS A 98 8.96 -0.90 13.56
CA HIS A 98 7.86 -0.97 14.51
C HIS A 98 8.25 -1.64 15.83
N LYS A 99 9.54 -1.94 16.01
CA LYS A 99 10.07 -2.57 17.24
C LYS A 99 9.38 -3.90 17.56
N ILE A 100 9.03 -4.65 16.52
CA ILE A 100 8.45 -5.98 16.69
C ILE A 100 9.58 -7.00 16.69
N ALA A 101 9.72 -7.74 17.81
CA ALA A 101 10.75 -8.78 17.91
C ALA A 101 10.34 -10.02 17.13
N ALA A 102 11.32 -10.73 16.59
CA ALA A 102 11.08 -12.01 15.95
C ALA A 102 10.58 -13.00 17.00
N ARG A 103 9.59 -13.81 16.63
CA ARG A 103 9.08 -14.86 17.49
C ARG A 103 9.87 -16.15 17.25
N ALA A 104 10.24 -16.80 18.33
CA ALA A 104 10.92 -18.07 18.26
C ALA A 104 9.97 -19.20 17.82
#